data_323802dcb11466008e007f18cfe69abb
#
_entry.id   323802dcb11466008e007f18cfe69abb
#
_cell.length_a   1.000
_cell.length_b   1.000
_cell.length_c   1.000
_cell.angle_alpha   90.00
_cell.angle_beta   90.00
_cell.angle_gamma   90.00
#
_symmetry.space_group_name_H-M   'P 1'
#
loop_
_entity.id
_entity.type
_entity.pdbx_description
1 polymer ?
#
loop_
_entity_poly.entity_id
_entity_poly.type
_entity_poly.pdbx_seq_one_letter_code
_entity_poly.pdbx_strand_id
1 'polypeptide(L)'
;MGLALCLGLTPCAMVPEAPTTASAPAPSPPSSSAEPALQKKEQASPRQDDSPRAVASLRLTEQARVLLESGKVDEAITTLERAMNVNPSNGRNYYYLAEAWLKKGNPSQAREFNRLAAMYLKDEPGWMNRVKDQQERIKPR
;
A
#
# COMPACT_ATOMS: atom_id res chain seq x y z
N MET A 1 0.69 -53.23 -21.18
CA MET A 1 0.39 -53.14 -22.60
C MET A 1 -0.50 -51.90 -22.73
N GLY A 2 -0.15 -50.82 -23.33
CA GLY A 2 0.66 -50.43 -24.43
C GLY A 2 1.09 -48.98 -24.30
N LEU A 3 2.30 -48.80 -24.72
CA LEU A 3 3.01 -47.56 -24.99
C LEU A 3 2.33 -46.74 -26.07
N ALA A 4 2.33 -45.42 -25.97
CA ALA A 4 2.40 -44.52 -27.11
C ALA A 4 3.09 -43.20 -26.73
N LEU A 5 4.34 -43.16 -27.11
CA LEU A 5 5.23 -42.01 -27.17
C LEU A 5 4.84 -41.21 -28.42
N CYS A 6 4.62 -39.90 -28.30
CA CYS A 6 4.68 -38.99 -29.45
C CYS A 6 5.56 -37.81 -29.11
N LEU A 7 6.81 -37.90 -29.55
CA LEU A 7 7.71 -36.75 -29.73
C LEU A 7 7.19 -35.92 -30.93
N GLY A 8 6.98 -34.65 -30.72
CA GLY A 8 6.75 -33.67 -31.79
C GLY A 8 7.82 -32.57 -31.70
N LEU A 9 8.92 -32.75 -32.40
CA LEU A 9 9.85 -31.69 -32.75
C LEU A 9 9.19 -30.79 -33.82
N THR A 10 9.21 -29.50 -33.64
CA THR A 10 9.01 -28.53 -34.70
C THR A 10 10.15 -27.52 -34.73
N PRO A 11 10.67 -27.18 -35.92
CA PRO A 11 11.93 -26.50 -36.08
C PRO A 11 11.80 -24.98 -36.12
N CYS A 12 12.95 -24.35 -35.83
CA CYS A 12 13.27 -22.97 -36.09
C CYS A 12 12.91 -22.52 -37.51
N ALA A 13 12.31 -21.34 -37.62
CA ALA A 13 12.29 -20.58 -38.86
C ALA A 13 13.02 -19.26 -38.65
N MET A 14 14.04 -19.12 -39.46
CA MET A 14 14.98 -18.03 -39.61
C MET A 14 14.31 -16.71 -39.99
N VAL A 15 14.85 -15.64 -39.41
CA VAL A 15 14.71 -14.24 -39.83
C VAL A 15 15.58 -14.01 -41.08
N PRO A 16 15.16 -13.19 -42.04
CA PRO A 16 16.11 -12.45 -42.87
C PRO A 16 16.20 -10.98 -42.51
N GLU A 17 17.45 -10.55 -42.45
CA GLU A 17 17.98 -9.24 -42.30
C GLU A 17 17.76 -8.31 -43.50
N ALA A 18 17.52 -7.03 -43.25
CA ALA A 18 18.00 -5.74 -43.82
C ALA A 18 17.97 -5.52 -45.36
N PRO A 19 18.08 -4.31 -45.91
CA PRO A 19 19.08 -3.28 -45.54
C PRO A 19 18.62 -1.81 -45.50
N THR A 20 19.34 -1.05 -44.72
CA THR A 20 19.95 0.28 -44.86
C THR A 20 19.49 1.21 -46.00
N THR A 21 19.09 2.43 -45.66
CA THR A 21 19.63 3.61 -46.30
C THR A 21 19.63 4.83 -45.36
N ALA A 22 20.76 5.48 -45.33
CA ALA A 22 21.11 6.67 -44.59
C ALA A 22 20.42 7.93 -45.11
N SER A 23 20.18 8.88 -44.26
CA SER A 23 20.59 10.28 -44.44
C SER A 23 20.26 11.11 -43.21
N ALA A 24 21.29 11.66 -42.59
CA ALA A 24 21.22 12.80 -41.69
C ALA A 24 21.15 14.09 -42.54
N PRO A 25 20.92 15.32 -42.00
CA PRO A 25 21.46 15.85 -40.75
C PRO A 25 20.45 16.64 -39.86
N ALA A 26 20.93 16.88 -38.65
CA ALA A 26 20.33 17.73 -37.63
C ALA A 26 20.28 19.23 -38.04
N PRO A 27 19.44 20.03 -37.30
CA PRO A 27 20.07 20.99 -36.38
C PRO A 27 19.52 20.95 -34.95
N SER A 28 20.44 20.99 -34.01
CA SER A 28 20.26 21.33 -32.61
C SER A 28 20.23 22.86 -32.46
N PRO A 29 20.05 23.40 -31.26
CA PRO A 29 18.95 23.53 -30.32
C PRO A 29 18.55 25.00 -30.09
N PRO A 30 17.74 25.31 -29.09
CA PRO A 30 18.27 26.10 -28.00
C PRO A 30 18.05 25.51 -26.63
N SER A 31 19.09 25.51 -25.86
CA SER A 31 19.08 25.48 -24.40
C SER A 31 18.02 26.40 -23.85
N SER A 32 17.10 25.81 -23.12
CA SER A 32 16.37 26.52 -22.09
C SER A 32 16.67 25.82 -20.79
N SER A 33 17.49 26.47 -20.02
CA SER A 33 17.69 26.20 -18.59
C SER A 33 16.33 26.16 -17.91
N ALA A 34 15.87 24.97 -17.66
CA ALA A 34 14.86 24.77 -16.64
C ALA A 34 15.59 24.37 -15.36
N GLU A 35 15.74 25.35 -14.48
CA GLU A 35 16.09 25.15 -13.09
C GLU A 35 15.29 23.96 -12.53
N PRO A 36 15.94 23.08 -11.74
CA PRO A 36 15.18 22.14 -10.95
C PRO A 36 14.37 22.95 -9.95
N ALA A 37 13.10 23.09 -10.21
CA ALA A 37 12.15 23.53 -9.21
C ALA A 37 12.35 22.62 -8.00
N LEU A 38 13.03 23.17 -6.98
CA LEU A 38 13.01 22.70 -5.62
C LEU A 38 11.53 22.46 -5.29
N GLN A 39 11.10 21.22 -5.37
CA GLN A 39 9.85 20.80 -4.78
C GLN A 39 10.00 21.05 -3.29
N LYS A 40 9.59 22.25 -2.90
CA LYS A 40 9.32 22.62 -1.53
C LYS A 40 8.49 21.49 -0.96
N LYS A 41 9.15 20.68 -0.15
CA LYS A 41 8.51 19.68 0.70
C LYS A 41 7.60 20.48 1.63
N GLU A 42 6.39 20.71 1.15
CA GLU A 42 5.32 21.33 1.91
C GLU A 42 5.11 20.42 3.10
N GLN A 43 5.61 20.87 4.23
CA GLN A 43 5.30 20.29 5.53
C GLN A 43 3.80 20.34 5.65
N ALA A 44 3.14 19.24 5.27
CA ALA A 44 1.73 19.04 5.49
C ALA A 44 1.50 19.08 6.99
N SER A 45 0.98 20.22 7.45
CA SER A 45 0.21 20.31 8.69
C SER A 45 -0.79 19.14 8.70
N PRO A 46 -1.23 18.65 9.87
CA PRO A 46 -2.23 17.59 9.97
C PRO A 46 -3.61 18.12 9.56
N ARG A 47 -3.73 18.53 8.30
CA ARG A 47 -5.01 18.72 7.65
C ARG A 47 -5.49 17.34 7.28
N GLN A 48 -6.74 17.04 7.58
CA GLN A 48 -7.43 15.94 6.95
C GLN A 48 -7.11 16.04 5.45
N ASP A 49 -6.35 15.06 4.98
CA ASP A 49 -6.03 14.98 3.56
C ASP A 49 -7.32 14.57 2.85
N ASP A 50 -8.00 15.56 2.25
CA ASP A 50 -9.24 15.36 1.50
C ASP A 50 -8.98 14.84 0.07
N SER A 51 -7.80 14.36 -0.19
CA SER A 51 -7.48 13.75 -1.49
C SER A 51 -8.42 12.56 -1.77
N PRO A 52 -8.73 12.28 -3.05
CA PRO A 52 -9.53 11.11 -3.40
C PRO A 52 -8.99 9.80 -2.82
N ARG A 53 -7.66 9.69 -2.69
CA ARG A 53 -7.00 8.54 -2.06
C ARG A 53 -7.28 8.46 -0.56
N ALA A 54 -7.19 9.58 0.15
CA ALA A 54 -7.47 9.62 1.58
C ALA A 54 -8.93 9.26 1.85
N VAL A 55 -9.85 9.82 1.09
CA VAL A 55 -11.29 9.49 1.19
C VAL A 55 -11.54 8.01 0.90
N ALA A 56 -10.93 7.46 -0.14
CA ALA A 56 -11.07 6.04 -0.47
C ALA A 56 -10.52 5.13 0.62
N SER A 57 -9.36 5.46 1.19
CA SER A 57 -8.77 4.72 2.32
C SER A 57 -9.67 4.77 3.54
N LEU A 58 -10.22 5.94 3.90
CA LEU A 58 -11.13 6.07 5.03
C LEU A 58 -12.41 5.24 4.86
N ARG A 59 -12.97 5.17 3.65
CA ARG A 59 -14.13 4.30 3.37
C ARG A 59 -13.80 2.82 3.59
N LEU A 60 -12.64 2.36 3.13
CA LEU A 60 -12.18 1.00 3.37
C LEU A 60 -11.93 0.74 4.87
N THR A 61 -11.37 1.72 5.58
CA THR A 61 -11.17 1.63 7.03
C THR A 61 -12.50 1.46 7.76
N GLU A 62 -13.51 2.22 7.37
CA GLU A 62 -14.85 2.15 7.98
C GLU A 62 -15.53 0.81 7.66
N GLN A 63 -15.42 0.33 6.43
CA GLN A 63 -15.89 -1.00 6.06
C GLN A 63 -15.24 -2.09 6.92
N ALA A 64 -13.94 -2.01 7.11
CA ALA A 64 -13.22 -2.97 7.94
C ALA A 64 -13.64 -2.91 9.42
N ARG A 65 -13.93 -1.71 9.95
CA ARG A 65 -14.48 -1.55 11.29
C ARG A 65 -15.79 -2.33 11.46
N VAL A 66 -16.70 -2.20 10.49
CA VAL A 66 -17.98 -2.93 10.50
C VAL A 66 -17.76 -4.46 10.42
N LEU A 67 -16.79 -4.90 9.61
CA LEU A 67 -16.42 -6.32 9.54
C LEU A 67 -15.88 -6.84 10.88
N LEU A 68 -15.08 -6.05 11.58
CA LEU A 68 -14.57 -6.39 12.92
C LEU A 68 -15.69 -6.49 13.95
N GLU A 69 -16.67 -5.62 13.90
CA GLU A 69 -17.84 -5.65 14.77
C GLU A 69 -18.71 -6.88 14.50
N SER A 70 -18.80 -7.29 13.24
CA SER A 70 -19.50 -8.50 12.80
C SER A 70 -18.73 -9.81 13.04
N GLY A 71 -17.51 -9.74 13.62
CA GLY A 71 -16.68 -10.91 13.86
C GLY A 71 -15.92 -11.46 12.63
N LYS A 72 -16.02 -10.80 11.49
CA LYS A 72 -15.36 -11.18 10.21
C LYS A 72 -13.92 -10.67 10.17
N VAL A 73 -13.08 -11.22 11.05
CA VAL A 73 -11.73 -10.69 11.30
C VAL A 73 -10.83 -10.80 10.08
N ASP A 74 -10.84 -11.89 9.34
CA ASP A 74 -9.96 -12.09 8.17
C ASP A 74 -10.35 -11.18 7.01
N GLU A 75 -11.66 -11.00 6.78
CA GLU A 75 -12.16 -10.05 5.78
C GLU A 75 -11.76 -8.60 6.15
N ALA A 76 -11.79 -8.27 7.44
CA ALA A 76 -11.39 -6.96 7.92
C ALA A 76 -9.88 -6.71 7.70
N ILE A 77 -9.02 -7.69 7.98
CA ILE A 77 -7.58 -7.61 7.72
C ILE A 77 -7.33 -7.34 6.23
N THR A 78 -7.90 -8.14 5.35
CA THR A 78 -7.75 -7.96 3.90
C THR A 78 -8.22 -6.57 3.44
N THR A 79 -9.32 -6.08 3.99
CA THR A 79 -9.86 -4.75 3.65
C THR A 79 -8.93 -3.63 4.14
N LEU A 80 -8.34 -3.78 5.33
CA LEU A 80 -7.39 -2.81 5.89
C LEU A 80 -6.05 -2.80 5.14
N GLU A 81 -5.56 -3.95 4.69
CA GLU A 81 -4.38 -4.05 3.83
C GLU A 81 -4.61 -3.30 2.51
N ARG A 82 -5.78 -3.43 1.92
CA ARG A 82 -6.17 -2.63 0.75
C ARG A 82 -6.22 -1.14 1.08
N ALA A 83 -6.76 -0.76 2.25
CA ALA A 83 -6.81 0.63 2.69
C ALA A 83 -5.40 1.22 2.87
N MET A 84 -4.45 0.46 3.40
CA MET A 84 -3.04 0.85 3.50
C MET A 84 -2.38 1.03 2.13
N ASN A 85 -2.66 0.16 1.17
CA ASN A 85 -2.13 0.30 -0.18
C ASN A 85 -2.65 1.57 -0.88
N VAL A 86 -3.86 2.00 -0.56
CA VAL A 86 -4.45 3.23 -1.08
C VAL A 86 -3.84 4.47 -0.40
N ASN A 87 -3.76 4.47 0.93
CA ASN A 87 -3.15 5.55 1.71
C ASN A 87 -2.37 5.00 2.91
N PRO A 88 -1.05 4.81 2.78
CA PRO A 88 -0.21 4.29 3.87
C PRO A 88 -0.03 5.27 5.02
N SER A 89 -0.36 6.56 4.85
CA SER A 89 -0.27 7.57 5.91
C SER A 89 -1.50 7.60 6.83
N ASN A 90 -2.58 6.87 6.48
CA ASN A 90 -3.77 6.82 7.32
C ASN A 90 -3.53 5.95 8.57
N GLY A 91 -3.22 6.59 9.69
CA GLY A 91 -2.94 5.92 10.96
C GLY A 91 -4.08 5.05 11.49
N ARG A 92 -5.32 5.36 11.11
CA ARG A 92 -6.50 4.58 11.52
C ARG A 92 -6.49 3.16 10.96
N ASN A 93 -5.90 2.95 9.76
CA ASN A 93 -5.73 1.61 9.20
C ASN A 93 -4.91 0.73 10.12
N TYR A 94 -3.81 1.25 10.64
CA TYR A 94 -2.93 0.52 11.55
C TYR A 94 -3.59 0.25 12.91
N TYR A 95 -4.37 1.20 13.42
CA TYR A 95 -5.14 0.99 14.64
C TYR A 95 -6.11 -0.17 14.50
N TYR A 96 -6.91 -0.21 13.42
CA TYR A 96 -7.86 -1.30 13.20
C TYR A 96 -7.19 -2.61 12.83
N LEU A 97 -6.02 -2.61 12.20
CA LEU A 97 -5.22 -3.83 12.01
C LEU A 97 -4.74 -4.40 13.35
N ALA A 98 -4.32 -3.54 14.27
CA ALA A 98 -3.97 -3.99 15.62
C ALA A 98 -5.18 -4.61 16.34
N GLU A 99 -6.38 -4.03 16.23
CA GLU A 99 -7.61 -4.62 16.76
C GLU A 99 -7.93 -5.98 16.12
N ALA A 100 -7.78 -6.09 14.80
CA ALA A 100 -8.02 -7.31 14.06
C ALA A 100 -7.09 -8.44 14.53
N TRP A 101 -5.80 -8.17 14.61
CA TRP A 101 -4.81 -9.15 15.06
C TRP A 101 -4.95 -9.52 16.53
N LEU A 102 -5.39 -8.58 17.38
CA LEU A 102 -5.71 -8.88 18.77
C LEU A 102 -6.92 -9.81 18.86
N LYS A 103 -7.98 -9.56 18.10
CA LYS A 103 -9.13 -10.47 17.99
C LYS A 103 -8.78 -11.85 17.44
N LYS A 104 -7.81 -11.91 16.53
CA LYS A 104 -7.28 -13.16 15.96
C LYS A 104 -6.37 -13.94 16.92
N GLY A 105 -6.06 -13.37 18.09
CA GLY A 105 -5.20 -14.00 19.09
C GLY A 105 -3.70 -13.89 18.80
N ASN A 106 -3.30 -12.91 17.99
CA ASN A 106 -1.90 -12.63 17.69
C ASN A 106 -1.45 -11.29 18.28
N PRO A 107 -1.12 -11.23 19.58
CA PRO A 107 -0.73 -9.99 20.25
C PRO A 107 0.62 -9.44 19.76
N SER A 108 1.49 -10.28 19.20
CA SER A 108 2.77 -9.81 18.64
C SER A 108 2.52 -8.95 17.41
N GLN A 109 1.71 -9.41 16.48
CA GLN A 109 1.33 -8.65 15.29
C GLN A 109 0.51 -7.40 15.65
N ALA A 110 -0.40 -7.53 16.61
CA ALA A 110 -1.18 -6.40 17.12
C ALA A 110 -0.26 -5.29 17.67
N ARG A 111 0.81 -5.64 18.38
CA ARG A 111 1.77 -4.68 18.92
C ARG A 111 2.48 -3.89 17.84
N GLU A 112 2.90 -4.55 16.77
CA GLU A 112 3.57 -3.87 15.66
C GLU A 112 2.66 -2.85 14.98
N PHE A 113 1.41 -3.23 14.70
CA PHE A 113 0.44 -2.30 14.11
C PHE A 113 0.02 -1.18 15.08
N ASN A 114 -0.10 -1.45 16.38
CA ASN A 114 -0.35 -0.41 17.37
C ASN A 114 0.80 0.62 17.41
N ARG A 115 2.06 0.18 17.32
CA ARG A 115 3.23 1.06 17.24
C ARG A 115 3.18 1.96 15.99
N LEU A 116 2.80 1.41 14.83
CA LEU A 116 2.61 2.19 13.62
C LEU A 116 1.44 3.18 13.76
N ALA A 117 0.33 2.77 14.36
CA ALA A 117 -0.79 3.66 14.65
C ALA A 117 -0.35 4.84 15.54
N ALA A 118 0.44 4.59 16.60
CA ALA A 118 0.98 5.64 17.45
C ALA A 118 1.84 6.66 16.67
N MET A 119 2.62 6.19 15.70
CA MET A 119 3.49 7.04 14.89
C MET A 119 2.68 7.96 13.96
N TYR A 120 1.66 7.40 13.29
CA TYR A 120 0.87 8.15 12.31
C TYR A 120 -0.24 9.00 12.93
N LEU A 121 -0.71 8.67 14.15
CA LEU A 121 -1.78 9.39 14.86
C LEU A 121 -1.27 10.30 15.98
N LYS A 122 0.05 10.52 16.05
CA LYS A 122 0.69 11.29 17.15
C LYS A 122 0.09 12.68 17.37
N ASP A 123 -0.40 13.32 16.31
CA ASP A 123 -0.95 14.66 16.32
C ASP A 123 -2.49 14.69 16.49
N GLU A 124 -3.11 13.51 16.69
CA GLU A 124 -4.55 13.33 16.88
C GLU A 124 -4.84 12.86 18.34
N PRO A 125 -5.04 13.75 19.33
CA PRO A 125 -5.14 13.36 20.75
C PRO A 125 -6.23 12.33 21.03
N GLY A 126 -7.39 12.44 20.38
CA GLY A 126 -8.49 11.49 20.55
C GLY A 126 -8.14 10.07 20.08
N TRP A 127 -7.36 9.94 19.01
CA TRP A 127 -6.87 8.66 18.54
C TRP A 127 -5.70 8.14 19.39
N MET A 128 -4.83 9.03 19.86
CA MET A 128 -3.71 8.62 20.74
C MET A 128 -4.19 8.00 22.04
N ASN A 129 -5.30 8.47 22.62
CA ASN A 129 -5.89 7.82 23.80
C ASN A 129 -6.34 6.39 23.46
N ARG A 130 -7.03 6.20 22.34
CA ARG A 130 -7.44 4.85 21.86
C ARG A 130 -6.25 3.92 21.62
N VAL A 131 -5.17 4.44 21.02
CA VAL A 131 -3.94 3.68 20.79
C VAL A 131 -3.29 3.24 22.11
N LYS A 132 -3.26 4.10 23.12
CA LYS A 132 -2.75 3.76 24.46
C LYS A 132 -3.61 2.68 25.12
N ASP A 133 -4.93 2.84 25.11
CA ASP A 133 -5.85 1.85 25.67
C ASP A 133 -5.70 0.48 24.97
N GLN A 134 -5.50 0.49 23.65
CA GLN A 134 -5.23 -0.71 22.88
C GLN A 134 -3.90 -1.34 23.28
N GLN A 135 -2.86 -0.55 23.49
CA GLN A 135 -1.54 -1.03 23.91
C GLN A 135 -1.62 -1.74 25.27
N GLU A 136 -2.41 -1.23 26.23
CA GLU A 136 -2.62 -1.89 27.52
C GLU A 136 -3.28 -3.27 27.36
N ARG A 137 -4.22 -3.40 26.43
CA ARG A 137 -4.87 -4.71 26.12
C ARG A 137 -3.93 -5.70 25.42
N ILE A 138 -2.93 -5.21 24.71
CA ILE A 138 -1.93 -6.03 24.00
C ILE A 138 -0.84 -6.55 24.92
N LYS A 139 -0.60 -5.90 26.08
CA LYS A 139 0.42 -6.36 27.04
C LYS A 139 0.11 -7.77 27.52
N PRO A 140 1.11 -8.67 27.59
CA PRO A 140 0.90 -9.97 28.21
C PRO A 140 0.50 -9.78 29.69
N ARG A 141 -0.51 -10.51 30.12
CA ARG A 141 -0.88 -10.63 31.54
C ARG A 141 0.08 -11.55 32.25
#